data_85d0321db6df26df14e697c37abae8e6
#
_entry.id   85d0321db6df26df14e697c37abae8e6
#
_cell.length_a   1.000
_cell.length_b   1.000
_cell.length_c   1.000
_cell.angle_alpha   90.00
_cell.angle_beta   90.00
_cell.angle_gamma   90.00
#
_symmetry.space_group_name_H-M   'P 1'
#
loop_
_entity.id
_entity.type
_entity.pdbx_description
1 polymer ?
#
loop_
_entity_poly.entity_id
_entity_poly.type
_entity_poly.pdbx_seq_one_letter_code
_entity_poly.pdbx_strand_id
1 'polypeptide(L)'
;VRENKLNECYIRPIVFLGHNQMGLNPNGVNIRVAIAAWPWGAYLGDDGINKGIRVRVSSFTRHHVNITMTRAKACGYYVNSILAKAEAVHDGYDESILLDPQGYVSEGSGENIFLLSKGRLKTPALSCSNLEGITRDSVFEICKHLKVEVEEGFITRDELYIADEVFLTGTAAEITPIREIDNRKIGNGKRGKITARIQKIFFEIVRGNHIKFKKWLTEV
;
A
#
# COMPACT_ATOMS: atom_id res chain seq x y z
N VAL A 1 -10.04 -15.05 -15.33
CA VAL A 1 -9.00 -16.07 -14.99
C VAL A 1 -9.18 -17.26 -15.89
N ARG A 2 -10.32 -17.98 -15.83
CA ARG A 2 -10.58 -19.20 -16.65
C ARG A 2 -10.45 -18.95 -18.14
N GLU A 3 -11.04 -17.86 -18.67
CA GLU A 3 -10.97 -17.50 -20.09
C GLU A 3 -9.52 -17.32 -20.58
N ASN A 4 -8.65 -16.81 -19.72
CA ASN A 4 -7.23 -16.64 -20.04
C ASN A 4 -6.38 -17.88 -19.71
N LYS A 5 -7.00 -18.98 -19.23
CA LYS A 5 -6.32 -20.23 -18.86
C LYS A 5 -5.18 -20.01 -17.84
N LEU A 6 -5.39 -19.11 -16.89
CA LEU A 6 -4.42 -18.76 -15.84
C LEU A 6 -4.76 -19.50 -14.55
N ASN A 7 -3.75 -20.15 -13.94
CA ASN A 7 -3.89 -20.78 -12.62
C ASN A 7 -3.72 -19.75 -11.49
N GLU A 8 -2.87 -18.76 -11.72
CA GLU A 8 -2.58 -17.68 -10.80
C GLU A 8 -2.34 -16.40 -11.61
N CYS A 9 -2.92 -15.26 -11.19
CA CYS A 9 -2.75 -14.01 -11.93
C CYS A 9 -3.03 -12.79 -11.05
N TYR A 10 -2.49 -11.66 -11.48
CA TYR A 10 -2.93 -10.34 -11.03
C TYR A 10 -4.11 -9.90 -11.90
N ILE A 11 -5.14 -9.33 -11.27
CA ILE A 11 -6.33 -8.79 -11.95
C ILE A 11 -6.30 -7.27 -11.81
N ARG A 12 -6.30 -6.55 -12.92
CA ARG A 12 -6.30 -5.09 -12.98
C ARG A 12 -7.57 -4.59 -13.67
N PRO A 13 -8.63 -4.26 -12.93
CA PRO A 13 -9.76 -3.52 -13.50
C PRO A 13 -9.40 -2.05 -13.69
N ILE A 14 -9.93 -1.45 -14.75
CA ILE A 14 -9.91 0.00 -14.98
C ILE A 14 -11.29 0.45 -15.46
N VAL A 15 -11.77 1.53 -14.87
CA VAL A 15 -12.97 2.23 -15.29
C VAL A 15 -12.55 3.59 -15.84
N PHE A 16 -12.98 3.93 -17.04
CA PHE A 16 -12.54 5.16 -17.68
C PHE A 16 -13.67 5.80 -18.51
N LEU A 17 -13.53 7.10 -18.72
CA LEU A 17 -14.42 7.84 -19.58
C LEU A 17 -14.11 7.52 -21.04
N GLY A 18 -15.12 7.12 -21.81
CA GLY A 18 -14.99 6.87 -23.24
C GLY A 18 -14.96 8.18 -24.06
N HIS A 19 -15.22 8.06 -25.36
CA HIS A 19 -15.29 9.23 -26.23
C HIS A 19 -16.58 10.01 -26.04
N ASN A 20 -16.49 11.32 -26.10
CA ASN A 20 -17.59 12.27 -26.23
C ASN A 20 -17.01 13.63 -26.66
N GLN A 21 -17.64 14.72 -26.26
CA GLN A 21 -17.13 16.07 -26.50
C GLN A 21 -15.77 16.27 -25.82
N MET A 22 -14.90 16.99 -26.50
CA MET A 22 -13.63 17.45 -25.90
C MET A 22 -13.95 18.56 -24.90
N GLY A 23 -13.50 18.39 -23.64
CA GLY A 23 -13.73 19.38 -22.59
C GLY A 23 -13.67 18.75 -21.19
N LEU A 24 -13.84 19.58 -20.17
CA LEU A 24 -13.74 19.18 -18.77
C LEU A 24 -15.07 18.69 -18.17
N ASN A 25 -16.19 18.89 -18.87
CA ASN A 25 -17.49 18.44 -18.39
C ASN A 25 -17.68 16.95 -18.69
N PRO A 26 -17.78 16.06 -17.69
CA PRO A 26 -17.92 14.62 -17.90
C PRO A 26 -19.38 14.19 -18.15
N ASN A 27 -20.35 15.10 -18.14
CA ASN A 27 -21.75 14.75 -18.32
C ASN A 27 -22.01 14.16 -19.71
N GLY A 28 -22.75 13.05 -19.74
CA GLY A 28 -23.09 12.37 -21.00
C GLY A 28 -21.96 11.54 -21.62
N VAL A 29 -20.81 11.42 -20.95
CA VAL A 29 -19.70 10.57 -21.41
C VAL A 29 -20.01 9.10 -21.11
N ASN A 30 -19.76 8.23 -22.09
CA ASN A 30 -19.90 6.79 -21.88
C ASN A 30 -18.81 6.27 -20.97
N ILE A 31 -19.21 5.58 -19.90
CA ILE A 31 -18.28 4.88 -19.02
C ILE A 31 -17.88 3.56 -19.66
N ARG A 32 -16.60 3.28 -19.68
CA ARG A 32 -16.04 2.02 -20.16
C ARG A 32 -15.27 1.31 -19.06
N VAL A 33 -15.26 -0.03 -19.15
CA VAL A 33 -14.56 -0.91 -18.22
C VAL A 33 -13.64 -1.83 -19.01
N ALA A 34 -12.41 -1.99 -18.56
CA ALA A 34 -11.50 -3.03 -19.05
C ALA A 34 -10.92 -3.78 -17.85
N ILE A 35 -10.70 -5.08 -18.02
CA ILE A 35 -10.10 -5.93 -16.98
C ILE A 35 -8.95 -6.68 -17.64
N ALA A 36 -7.73 -6.42 -17.15
CA ALA A 36 -6.53 -7.15 -17.55
C ALA A 36 -6.20 -8.22 -16.51
N ALA A 37 -5.74 -9.38 -16.96
CA ALA A 37 -5.25 -10.45 -16.10
C ALA A 37 -3.96 -11.03 -16.70
N TRP A 38 -2.91 -11.16 -15.87
CA TRP A 38 -1.62 -11.70 -16.28
C TRP A 38 -0.87 -12.32 -15.10
N PRO A 39 0.02 -13.30 -15.32
CA PRO A 39 0.92 -13.79 -14.29
C PRO A 39 1.80 -12.64 -13.78
N TRP A 40 1.86 -12.47 -12.46
CA TRP A 40 2.72 -11.46 -11.85
C TRP A 40 3.26 -12.00 -10.52
N GLY A 41 4.58 -11.97 -10.34
CA GLY A 41 5.24 -12.35 -9.10
C GLY A 41 5.15 -11.25 -8.05
N ALA A 42 5.90 -11.38 -6.97
CA ALA A 42 5.94 -10.39 -5.90
C ALA A 42 6.43 -9.04 -6.42
N TYR A 43 5.60 -7.99 -6.28
CA TYR A 43 5.85 -6.64 -6.82
C TYR A 43 7.18 -6.03 -6.33
N LEU A 44 7.53 -6.25 -5.06
CA LEU A 44 8.78 -5.78 -4.46
C LEU A 44 9.83 -6.90 -4.30
N GLY A 45 9.63 -8.02 -5.03
CA GLY A 45 10.50 -9.18 -5.04
C GLY A 45 10.35 -10.08 -3.80
N ASP A 46 10.68 -11.37 -3.95
CA ASP A 46 10.60 -12.35 -2.86
C ASP A 46 11.54 -11.99 -1.69
N ASP A 47 12.71 -11.44 -1.99
CA ASP A 47 13.65 -10.95 -0.99
C ASP A 47 13.06 -9.75 -0.23
N GLY A 48 12.32 -8.86 -0.89
CA GLY A 48 11.61 -7.75 -0.27
C GLY A 48 10.60 -8.23 0.77
N ILE A 49 9.77 -9.21 0.42
CA ILE A 49 8.77 -9.79 1.32
C ILE A 49 9.41 -10.47 2.54
N ASN A 50 10.53 -11.14 2.36
CA ASN A 50 11.16 -11.93 3.43
C ASN A 50 12.17 -11.15 4.27
N LYS A 51 13.02 -10.33 3.61
CA LYS A 51 14.13 -9.61 4.27
C LYS A 51 13.79 -8.15 4.56
N GLY A 52 12.77 -7.61 3.89
CA GLY A 52 12.40 -6.20 3.94
C GLY A 52 13.15 -5.36 2.90
N ILE A 53 12.55 -4.24 2.55
CA ILE A 53 13.04 -3.30 1.54
C ILE A 53 13.71 -2.08 2.16
N ARG A 54 14.44 -1.33 1.31
CA ARG A 54 14.99 -0.01 1.63
C ARG A 54 14.09 1.05 1.02
N VAL A 55 13.71 2.04 1.82
CA VAL A 55 12.85 3.13 1.34
C VAL A 55 13.46 4.49 1.69
N ARG A 56 13.02 5.52 0.98
CA ARG A 56 13.34 6.90 1.34
C ARG A 56 12.07 7.73 1.50
N VAL A 57 12.15 8.77 2.32
CA VAL A 57 11.14 9.81 2.32
C VAL A 57 11.37 10.71 1.12
N SER A 58 10.38 10.78 0.22
CA SER A 58 10.45 11.54 -1.03
C SER A 58 10.55 13.05 -0.78
N SER A 59 11.20 13.76 -1.70
CA SER A 59 11.15 15.22 -1.77
C SER A 59 9.79 15.75 -2.27
N PHE A 60 9.01 14.88 -2.95
CA PHE A 60 7.65 15.21 -3.39
C PHE A 60 6.66 15.04 -2.26
N THR A 61 5.80 16.04 -2.08
CA THR A 61 4.69 16.00 -1.13
C THR A 61 3.47 15.31 -1.75
N ARG A 62 2.75 14.53 -0.97
CA ARG A 62 1.46 13.98 -1.40
C ARG A 62 0.46 15.11 -1.64
N HIS A 63 -0.41 14.98 -2.63
CA HIS A 63 -1.38 16.01 -2.93
C HIS A 63 -2.33 16.27 -1.76
N HIS A 64 -2.69 17.52 -1.55
CA HIS A 64 -3.62 17.94 -0.50
C HIS A 64 -5.02 17.35 -0.73
N VAL A 65 -5.72 17.00 0.34
CA VAL A 65 -7.07 16.39 0.33
C VAL A 65 -8.14 17.22 -0.41
N ASN A 66 -7.92 18.52 -0.60
CA ASN A 66 -8.79 19.42 -1.34
C ASN A 66 -8.24 19.81 -2.73
N ILE A 67 -7.14 19.22 -3.20
CA ILE A 67 -6.65 19.31 -4.58
C ILE A 67 -7.27 18.19 -5.42
N THR A 68 -7.32 16.99 -4.83
CA THR A 68 -7.90 15.79 -5.44
C THR A 68 -8.62 14.95 -4.39
N MET A 69 -9.43 14.01 -4.81
CA MET A 69 -10.13 13.09 -3.91
C MET A 69 -9.19 11.93 -3.53
N THR A 70 -8.45 12.04 -2.43
CA THR A 70 -7.41 11.08 -2.04
C THR A 70 -7.92 9.64 -1.85
N ARG A 71 -9.19 9.47 -1.46
CA ARG A 71 -9.84 8.16 -1.34
C ARG A 71 -10.22 7.54 -2.68
N ALA A 72 -10.23 8.31 -3.77
CA ALA A 72 -10.47 7.79 -5.11
C ALA A 72 -9.17 7.28 -5.71
N LYS A 73 -9.14 5.99 -6.09
CA LYS A 73 -7.97 5.38 -6.76
C LYS A 73 -7.92 5.81 -8.24
N ALA A 74 -7.82 7.12 -8.50
CA ALA A 74 -7.82 7.67 -9.84
C ALA A 74 -6.43 7.64 -10.49
N CYS A 75 -6.37 7.25 -11.79
CA CYS A 75 -5.09 7.10 -12.51
C CYS A 75 -4.29 8.40 -12.58
N GLY A 76 -4.95 9.56 -12.67
CA GLY A 76 -4.28 10.86 -12.73
C GLY A 76 -3.44 11.20 -11.49
N TYR A 77 -3.76 10.64 -10.34
CA TYR A 77 -3.02 10.87 -9.08
C TYR A 77 -1.69 10.14 -9.05
N TYR A 78 -1.54 9.09 -9.87
CA TYR A 78 -0.31 8.31 -9.95
C TYR A 78 0.88 9.08 -10.52
N VAL A 79 0.68 10.23 -11.15
CA VAL A 79 1.80 11.12 -11.55
C VAL A 79 2.66 11.47 -10.33
N ASN A 80 2.05 11.87 -9.21
CA ASN A 80 2.76 12.14 -7.95
C ASN A 80 3.50 10.89 -7.42
N SER A 81 2.84 9.73 -7.42
CA SER A 81 3.42 8.46 -7.03
C SER A 81 4.60 8.04 -7.91
N ILE A 82 4.49 8.23 -9.23
CA ILE A 82 5.53 7.89 -10.21
C ILE A 82 6.78 8.75 -9.97
N LEU A 83 6.60 10.06 -9.73
CA LEU A 83 7.73 10.97 -9.45
C LEU A 83 8.46 10.55 -8.17
N ALA A 84 7.74 10.27 -7.10
CA ALA A 84 8.32 9.81 -5.84
C ALA A 84 9.04 8.46 -5.97
N LYS A 85 8.44 7.52 -6.70
CA LYS A 85 9.05 6.21 -6.98
C LYS A 85 10.31 6.34 -7.82
N ALA A 86 10.26 7.13 -8.90
CA ALA A 86 11.40 7.35 -9.78
C ALA A 86 12.59 7.97 -9.03
N GLU A 87 12.31 8.95 -8.16
CA GLU A 87 13.31 9.55 -7.28
C GLU A 87 13.95 8.49 -6.36
N ALA A 88 13.14 7.65 -5.71
CA ALA A 88 13.64 6.61 -4.82
C ALA A 88 14.54 5.60 -5.58
N VAL A 89 14.09 5.13 -6.74
CA VAL A 89 14.85 4.17 -7.56
C VAL A 89 16.15 4.79 -8.08
N HIS A 90 16.13 6.06 -8.51
CA HIS A 90 17.33 6.78 -8.94
C HIS A 90 18.38 6.82 -7.82
N ASP A 91 17.96 6.98 -6.58
CA ASP A 91 18.83 7.05 -5.41
C ASP A 91 19.17 5.68 -4.78
N GLY A 92 18.80 4.59 -5.46
CA GLY A 92 19.14 3.22 -5.06
C GLY A 92 18.26 2.64 -3.95
N TYR A 93 17.03 3.15 -3.79
CA TYR A 93 16.04 2.59 -2.87
C TYR A 93 14.98 1.78 -3.62
N ASP A 94 14.30 0.91 -2.91
CA ASP A 94 13.27 0.04 -3.47
C ASP A 94 11.91 0.74 -3.59
N GLU A 95 11.59 1.67 -2.67
CA GLU A 95 10.31 2.36 -2.60
C GLU A 95 10.43 3.73 -1.93
N SER A 96 9.38 4.56 -2.03
CA SER A 96 9.28 5.87 -1.40
C SER A 96 8.17 5.95 -0.37
N ILE A 97 8.34 6.83 0.62
CA ILE A 97 7.30 7.29 1.53
C ILE A 97 7.03 8.76 1.20
N LEU A 98 5.76 9.12 1.06
CA LEU A 98 5.34 10.51 0.88
C LEU A 98 4.83 11.07 2.21
N LEU A 99 5.16 12.34 2.44
CA LEU A 99 4.56 13.13 3.50
C LEU A 99 3.36 13.91 2.93
N ASP A 100 2.38 14.19 3.76
CA ASP A 100 1.27 15.07 3.42
C ASP A 100 1.70 16.56 3.39
N PRO A 101 0.85 17.49 2.96
CA PRO A 101 1.19 18.91 2.91
C PRO A 101 1.52 19.55 4.26
N GLN A 102 1.14 18.91 5.37
CA GLN A 102 1.45 19.35 6.74
C GLN A 102 2.76 18.76 7.27
N GLY A 103 3.39 17.84 6.51
CA GLY A 103 4.64 17.18 6.87
C GLY A 103 4.48 15.88 7.66
N TYR A 104 3.26 15.38 7.80
CA TYR A 104 3.01 14.06 8.40
C TYR A 104 3.13 12.95 7.37
N VAL A 105 3.46 11.76 7.83
CA VAL A 105 3.51 10.55 6.98
C VAL A 105 2.14 10.29 6.38
N SER A 106 2.11 10.13 5.06
CA SER A 106 0.91 9.80 4.30
C SER A 106 0.87 8.30 3.94
N GLU A 107 1.60 7.91 2.94
CA GLU A 107 1.61 6.54 2.42
C GLU A 107 2.88 6.29 1.57
N GLY A 108 3.06 5.07 1.05
CA GLY A 108 4.05 4.77 0.02
C GLY A 108 3.62 5.31 -1.36
N SER A 109 4.40 5.03 -2.41
CA SER A 109 4.01 5.45 -3.77
C SER A 109 2.74 4.75 -4.27
N GLY A 110 2.48 3.53 -3.81
CA GLY A 110 1.28 2.74 -4.16
C GLY A 110 0.75 1.88 -3.02
N GLU A 111 1.17 2.11 -1.80
CA GLU A 111 0.91 1.31 -0.60
C GLU A 111 0.57 2.17 0.60
N ASN A 112 -0.28 1.66 1.50
CA ASN A 112 -0.41 2.23 2.83
C ASN A 112 0.76 1.78 3.73
N ILE A 113 1.00 2.51 4.82
CA ILE A 113 2.10 2.27 5.74
C ILE A 113 1.62 2.04 7.16
N PHE A 114 2.28 1.14 7.86
CA PHE A 114 2.12 0.87 9.29
C PHE A 114 3.47 0.92 9.98
N LEU A 115 3.50 1.37 11.22
CA LEU A 115 4.67 1.29 12.09
C LEU A 115 4.31 0.72 13.46
N LEU A 116 5.20 -0.04 14.05
CA LEU A 116 5.13 -0.50 15.43
C LEU A 116 6.05 0.35 16.28
N SER A 117 5.53 0.91 17.34
CA SER A 117 6.33 1.64 18.34
C SER A 117 5.81 1.31 19.73
N LYS A 118 6.70 0.91 20.63
CA LYS A 118 6.37 0.60 22.05
C LYS A 118 5.20 -0.38 22.20
N GLY A 119 5.13 -1.38 21.31
CA GLY A 119 4.10 -2.41 21.31
C GLY A 119 2.74 -2.02 20.73
N ARG A 120 2.58 -0.80 20.21
CA ARG A 120 1.37 -0.30 19.52
C ARG A 120 1.63 -0.17 18.03
N LEU A 121 0.71 -0.67 17.25
CA LEU A 121 0.74 -0.50 15.79
C LEU A 121 0.02 0.79 15.44
N LYS A 122 0.65 1.63 14.61
CA LYS A 122 0.09 2.89 14.14
C LYS A 122 0.02 2.91 12.62
N THR A 123 -0.96 3.62 12.08
CA THR A 123 -1.06 3.94 10.64
C THR A 123 -1.58 5.37 10.48
N PRO A 124 -1.19 6.08 9.41
CA PRO A 124 -1.71 7.42 9.16
C PRO A 124 -3.23 7.43 9.05
N ALA A 125 -3.86 8.43 9.67
CA ALA A 125 -5.28 8.70 9.50
C ALA A 125 -5.59 9.05 8.04
N LEU A 126 -6.81 8.77 7.57
CA LEU A 126 -7.20 9.06 6.18
C LEU A 126 -7.15 10.57 5.84
N SER A 127 -7.15 11.44 6.84
CA SER A 127 -6.92 12.88 6.68
C SER A 127 -5.49 13.24 6.26
N CYS A 128 -4.53 12.34 6.39
CA CYS A 128 -3.14 12.52 5.94
C CYS A 128 -2.94 12.23 4.44
N SER A 129 -3.92 12.51 3.61
CA SER A 129 -3.84 12.41 2.15
C SER A 129 -3.60 11.00 1.59
N ASN A 130 -3.92 9.95 2.32
CA ASN A 130 -3.72 8.57 1.90
C ASN A 130 -4.98 7.92 1.34
N LEU A 131 -4.78 6.82 0.60
CA LEU A 131 -5.86 5.99 0.08
C LEU A 131 -6.41 5.09 1.19
N GLU A 132 -7.74 4.93 1.24
CA GLU A 132 -8.42 3.92 2.04
C GLU A 132 -8.26 2.54 1.40
N GLY A 133 -7.12 1.89 1.68
CA GLY A 133 -6.71 0.66 1.01
C GLY A 133 -7.40 -0.59 1.54
N ILE A 134 -7.82 -1.49 0.66
CA ILE A 134 -8.46 -2.77 1.03
C ILE A 134 -7.49 -3.64 1.85
N THR A 135 -6.21 -3.67 1.49
CA THR A 135 -5.20 -4.42 2.27
C THR A 135 -4.96 -3.77 3.63
N ARG A 136 -5.00 -2.43 3.71
CA ARG A 136 -4.98 -1.72 4.99
C ARG A 136 -6.11 -2.17 5.90
N ASP A 137 -7.35 -2.22 5.40
CA ASP A 137 -8.52 -2.69 6.16
C ASP A 137 -8.38 -4.17 6.58
N SER A 138 -7.83 -5.00 5.70
CA SER A 138 -7.52 -6.39 6.02
C SER A 138 -6.55 -6.50 7.19
N VAL A 139 -5.55 -5.61 7.28
CA VAL A 139 -4.61 -5.57 8.42
C VAL A 139 -5.32 -5.21 9.72
N PHE A 140 -6.28 -4.29 9.74
CA PHE A 140 -7.07 -3.99 10.95
C PHE A 140 -7.80 -5.23 11.46
N GLU A 141 -8.47 -5.98 10.59
CA GLU A 141 -9.18 -7.20 10.97
C GLU A 141 -8.24 -8.34 11.42
N ILE A 142 -7.08 -8.46 10.77
CA ILE A 142 -6.02 -9.41 11.19
C ILE A 142 -5.49 -9.02 12.57
N CYS A 143 -5.21 -7.74 12.81
CA CYS A 143 -4.73 -7.25 14.09
C CYS A 143 -5.75 -7.48 15.21
N LYS A 144 -7.04 -7.24 14.94
CA LYS A 144 -8.13 -7.58 15.87
C LYS A 144 -8.16 -9.08 16.20
N HIS A 145 -7.93 -9.94 15.20
CA HIS A 145 -7.81 -11.39 15.42
C HIS A 145 -6.58 -11.75 16.27
N LEU A 146 -5.45 -11.07 16.04
CA LEU A 146 -4.21 -11.28 16.77
C LEU A 146 -4.16 -10.58 18.14
N LYS A 147 -5.20 -9.80 18.50
CA LYS A 147 -5.26 -8.93 19.68
C LYS A 147 -4.10 -7.91 19.71
N VAL A 148 -3.76 -7.35 18.55
CA VAL A 148 -2.82 -6.25 18.39
C VAL A 148 -3.63 -4.96 18.25
N GLU A 149 -3.37 -3.99 19.11
CA GLU A 149 -4.00 -2.67 19.00
C GLU A 149 -3.44 -1.90 17.81
N VAL A 150 -4.33 -1.27 17.05
CA VAL A 150 -3.99 -0.40 15.92
C VAL A 150 -4.57 0.98 16.16
N GLU A 151 -3.74 1.99 16.09
CA GLU A 151 -4.10 3.40 16.24
C GLU A 151 -4.01 4.11 14.88
N GLU A 152 -5.04 4.87 14.51
CA GLU A 152 -4.98 5.80 13.40
C GLU A 152 -4.64 7.20 13.92
N GLY A 153 -3.67 7.87 13.30
CA GLY A 153 -3.28 9.20 13.77
C GLY A 153 -2.25 9.87 12.88
N PHE A 154 -1.75 11.00 13.36
CA PHE A 154 -0.62 11.68 12.73
C PHE A 154 0.68 10.99 13.13
N ILE A 155 1.53 10.78 12.15
CA ILE A 155 2.84 10.17 12.32
C ILE A 155 3.88 11.13 11.77
N THR A 156 4.88 11.46 12.56
CA THR A 156 5.96 12.34 12.13
C THR A 156 7.07 11.54 11.44
N ARG A 157 7.89 12.22 10.64
CA ARG A 157 8.99 11.58 9.94
C ARG A 157 10.00 10.92 10.87
N ASP A 158 10.27 11.52 12.02
CA ASP A 158 11.20 11.00 13.02
C ASP A 158 10.64 9.78 13.76
N GLU A 159 9.31 9.66 13.91
CA GLU A 159 8.70 8.43 14.44
C GLU A 159 9.00 7.20 13.55
N LEU A 160 9.13 7.37 12.22
CA LEU A 160 9.55 6.29 11.34
C LEU A 160 10.95 5.79 11.68
N TYR A 161 11.89 6.70 11.98
CA TYR A 161 13.29 6.34 12.22
C TYR A 161 13.52 5.61 13.55
N ILE A 162 12.66 5.85 14.53
CA ILE A 162 12.74 5.24 15.86
C ILE A 162 11.74 4.10 16.07
N ALA A 163 11.01 3.72 15.02
CA ALA A 163 10.06 2.63 15.07
C ALA A 163 10.74 1.26 15.28
N ASP A 164 10.07 0.37 16.01
CA ASP A 164 10.52 -1.02 16.19
C ASP A 164 10.38 -1.84 14.90
N GLU A 165 9.28 -1.63 14.17
CA GLU A 165 8.96 -2.27 12.89
C GLU A 165 8.20 -1.28 11.99
N VAL A 166 8.42 -1.33 10.68
CA VAL A 166 7.64 -0.62 9.67
C VAL A 166 7.33 -1.57 8.52
N PHE A 167 6.14 -1.47 7.94
CA PHE A 167 5.76 -2.25 6.76
C PHE A 167 4.77 -1.51 5.87
N LEU A 168 4.77 -1.86 4.60
CA LEU A 168 3.83 -1.39 3.58
C LEU A 168 2.73 -2.42 3.34
N THR A 169 1.57 -1.94 2.88
CA THR A 169 0.43 -2.81 2.54
C THR A 169 -0.25 -2.38 1.25
N GLY A 170 -0.51 -3.34 0.37
CA GLY A 170 -1.19 -3.09 -0.89
C GLY A 170 -1.55 -4.40 -1.59
N THR A 171 -2.39 -4.35 -2.62
CA THR A 171 -2.77 -5.55 -3.37
C THR A 171 -1.56 -6.19 -4.07
N ALA A 172 -0.70 -5.40 -4.69
CA ALA A 172 0.50 -5.89 -5.37
C ALA A 172 1.68 -6.06 -4.41
N ALA A 173 1.82 -5.15 -3.44
CA ALA A 173 2.89 -5.19 -2.45
C ALA A 173 2.59 -6.16 -1.29
N GLU A 174 1.35 -6.65 -1.21
CA GLU A 174 0.92 -7.54 -0.12
C GLU A 174 1.22 -6.91 1.26
N ILE A 175 2.05 -7.55 2.06
CA ILE A 175 2.58 -6.99 3.31
C ILE A 175 4.10 -7.05 3.21
N THR A 176 4.72 -5.91 2.94
CA THR A 176 6.16 -5.81 2.72
C THR A 176 6.86 -5.08 3.86
N PRO A 177 7.76 -5.75 4.61
CA PRO A 177 8.54 -5.11 5.66
C PRO A 177 9.48 -4.04 5.11
N ILE A 178 9.72 -3.00 5.90
CA ILE A 178 10.76 -2.01 5.66
C ILE A 178 11.90 -2.25 6.66
N ARG A 179 13.12 -2.48 6.14
CA ARG A 179 14.31 -2.70 6.98
C ARG A 179 15.16 -1.45 7.19
N GLU A 180 14.97 -0.46 6.31
CA GLU A 180 15.79 0.76 6.30
C GLU A 180 15.00 1.94 5.70
N ILE A 181 15.09 3.10 6.32
CA ILE A 181 14.51 4.37 5.84
C ILE A 181 15.60 5.44 5.84
N ASP A 182 15.86 6.10 4.71
CA ASP A 182 16.86 7.16 4.56
C ASP A 182 18.23 6.76 5.14
N ASN A 183 18.74 5.58 4.79
CA ASN A 183 19.98 4.97 5.30
C ASN A 183 20.01 4.71 6.82
N ARG A 184 18.83 4.71 7.49
CA ARG A 184 18.71 4.37 8.91
C ARG A 184 18.01 3.02 9.04
N LYS A 185 18.63 2.10 9.76
CA LYS A 185 18.04 0.79 10.06
C LYS A 185 16.81 0.97 10.94
N ILE A 186 15.72 0.29 10.59
CA ILE A 186 14.52 0.21 11.42
C ILE A 186 14.64 -1.02 12.32
N GLY A 187 14.45 -0.82 13.62
CA GLY A 187 14.65 -1.86 14.61
C GLY A 187 16.02 -2.54 14.48
N ASN A 188 16.02 -3.83 14.18
CA ASN A 188 17.24 -4.60 13.96
C ASN A 188 17.67 -4.70 12.47
N GLY A 189 17.01 -3.97 11.56
CA GLY A 189 17.27 -4.01 10.12
C GLY A 189 16.74 -5.27 9.41
N LYS A 190 15.74 -5.93 9.99
CA LYS A 190 15.10 -7.14 9.46
C LYS A 190 13.59 -7.07 9.69
N ARG A 191 12.83 -7.95 9.00
CA ARG A 191 11.41 -8.13 9.26
C ARG A 191 11.15 -8.41 10.74
N GLY A 192 10.32 -7.59 11.37
CA GLY A 192 9.98 -7.72 12.77
C GLY A 192 8.97 -8.84 13.05
N LYS A 193 8.78 -9.17 14.32
CA LYS A 193 7.95 -10.30 14.75
C LYS A 193 6.45 -10.05 14.52
N ILE A 194 5.96 -8.84 14.75
CA ILE A 194 4.55 -8.48 14.55
C ILE A 194 4.24 -8.47 13.06
N THR A 195 5.07 -7.83 12.25
CA THR A 195 4.96 -7.86 10.78
C THR A 195 4.91 -9.29 10.26
N ALA A 196 5.80 -10.17 10.73
CA ALA A 196 5.83 -11.58 10.32
C ALA A 196 4.55 -12.34 10.68
N ARG A 197 3.95 -12.05 11.86
CA ARG A 197 2.68 -12.66 12.27
C ARG A 197 1.51 -12.20 11.41
N ILE A 198 1.42 -10.89 11.17
CA ILE A 198 0.38 -10.30 10.30
C ILE A 198 0.51 -10.88 8.88
N GLN A 199 1.73 -10.90 8.34
CA GLN A 199 2.04 -11.41 7.02
C GLN A 199 1.66 -12.90 6.88
N LYS A 200 1.97 -13.73 7.88
CA LYS A 200 1.59 -15.15 7.89
C LYS A 200 0.08 -15.33 7.75
N ILE A 201 -0.71 -14.65 8.60
CA ILE A 201 -2.17 -14.72 8.56
C ILE A 201 -2.71 -14.20 7.22
N PHE A 202 -2.16 -13.09 6.72
CA PHE A 202 -2.55 -12.55 5.42
C PHE A 202 -2.35 -13.58 4.30
N PHE A 203 -1.21 -14.23 4.22
CA PHE A 203 -0.96 -15.26 3.20
C PHE A 203 -1.82 -16.52 3.38
N GLU A 204 -2.14 -16.91 4.60
CA GLU A 204 -3.11 -17.98 4.85
C GLU A 204 -4.51 -17.61 4.33
N ILE A 205 -4.92 -16.34 4.52
CA ILE A 205 -6.23 -15.83 4.04
C ILE A 205 -6.29 -15.83 2.51
N VAL A 206 -5.34 -15.16 1.85
CA VAL A 206 -5.39 -15.00 0.39
C VAL A 206 -5.23 -16.31 -0.39
N ARG A 207 -4.66 -17.34 0.25
CA ARG A 207 -4.56 -18.71 -0.29
C ARG A 207 -5.75 -19.61 0.07
N GLY A 208 -6.77 -19.09 0.76
CA GLY A 208 -7.94 -19.86 1.15
C GLY A 208 -7.77 -20.78 2.36
N ASN A 209 -6.64 -20.71 3.05
CA ASN A 209 -6.27 -21.63 4.13
C ASN A 209 -6.73 -21.16 5.53
N HIS A 210 -7.40 -20.00 5.64
CA HIS A 210 -7.84 -19.45 6.91
C HIS A 210 -9.37 -19.43 7.03
N ILE A 211 -9.96 -20.35 7.78
CA ILE A 211 -11.41 -20.59 7.88
C ILE A 211 -12.19 -19.33 8.28
N LYS A 212 -11.73 -18.56 9.27
CA LYS A 212 -12.42 -17.38 9.79
C LYS A 212 -12.65 -16.28 8.72
N PHE A 213 -11.76 -16.18 7.75
CA PHE A 213 -11.78 -15.15 6.69
C PHE A 213 -12.25 -15.69 5.33
N LYS A 214 -12.74 -16.93 5.29
CA LYS A 214 -13.19 -17.56 4.02
C LYS A 214 -14.23 -16.73 3.27
N LYS A 215 -15.03 -15.92 3.99
CA LYS A 215 -16.02 -14.99 3.41
C LYS A 215 -15.41 -13.84 2.57
N TRP A 216 -14.10 -13.62 2.65
CA TRP A 216 -13.42 -12.61 1.84
C TRP A 216 -13.03 -13.12 0.46
N LEU A 217 -13.14 -14.40 0.24
CA LEU A 217 -12.74 -15.05 -1.00
C LEU A 217 -13.94 -15.19 -1.94
N THR A 218 -13.69 -14.98 -3.22
CA THR A 218 -14.62 -15.28 -4.30
C THR A 218 -14.03 -16.39 -5.16
N GLU A 219 -14.81 -17.45 -5.37
CA GLU A 219 -14.39 -18.54 -6.26
C GLU A 219 -14.36 -18.07 -7.72
N VAL A 220 -13.29 -18.42 -8.44
CA VAL A 220 -13.05 -18.06 -9.84
C VAL A 220 -12.90 -19.27 -10.76
#